data_29e560c02c5c6f6bf3692cb5cd57b762
#
_entry.id   29e560c02c5c6f6bf3692cb5cd57b762
#
_cell.length_a   1.000
_cell.length_b   1.000
_cell.length_c   1.000
_cell.angle_alpha   90.00
_cell.angle_beta   90.00
_cell.angle_gamma   90.00
#
_symmetry.space_group_name_H-M   'P 1'
#
loop_
_entity.id
_entity.type
_entity.pdbx_description
1 polymer ?
#
loop_
_entity_poly.entity_id
_entity_poly.type
_entity_poly.pdbx_seq_one_letter_code
_entity_poly.pdbx_strand_id
1 'polypeptide(L)'
;MEQKLKSEELTVETLKEAKRIEFPDNVIARMTGKTEDEIKKMRKENGIVAAYKMVDTCAAEFAAETPYYYSCFGSQNEVAETSGKKKVLVLGSGPIRIGQGIEFDFCSVHSTWAFSKEGYETIIVNNNPETVSTDFDIADKLYFEPLTAEDVESIVDIEKPDGAVVQFGGQTAIKLTLSLIHI
;
A
#
# COMPACT_ATOMS: atom_id res chain seq x y z
N MET A 1 -11.22 8.90 19.63
CA MET A 1 -11.34 9.37 18.23
C MET A 1 -12.73 9.16 17.67
N GLU A 2 -13.31 7.98 17.67
CA GLU A 2 -14.65 7.73 17.09
C GLU A 2 -15.75 8.66 17.63
N GLN A 3 -15.78 8.92 18.94
CA GLN A 3 -16.78 9.84 19.52
C GLN A 3 -16.58 11.25 18.98
N LYS A 4 -15.34 11.71 18.90
CA LYS A 4 -14.98 13.02 18.37
C LYS A 4 -15.44 13.19 16.91
N LEU A 5 -15.17 12.19 16.06
CA LEU A 5 -15.58 12.18 14.65
C LEU A 5 -17.11 12.15 14.45
N LYS A 6 -17.87 11.59 15.42
CA LYS A 6 -19.34 11.51 15.36
C LYS A 6 -20.04 12.74 15.91
N SER A 7 -19.42 13.48 16.84
CA SER A 7 -20.07 14.56 17.59
C SER A 7 -19.60 15.96 17.22
N GLU A 8 -18.45 16.09 16.58
CA GLU A 8 -17.84 17.36 16.24
C GLU A 8 -17.75 17.55 14.72
N GLU A 9 -17.66 18.80 14.28
CA GLU A 9 -17.36 19.10 12.89
C GLU A 9 -15.93 18.67 12.56
N LEU A 10 -15.73 18.03 11.41
CA LEU A 10 -14.41 17.56 10.97
C LEU A 10 -13.52 18.76 10.61
N THR A 11 -12.49 19.00 11.41
CA THR A 11 -11.41 19.96 11.13
C THR A 11 -10.19 19.27 10.53
N VAL A 12 -9.26 20.04 9.96
CA VAL A 12 -7.99 19.53 9.44
C VAL A 12 -7.16 18.87 10.55
N GLU A 13 -7.17 19.47 11.75
CA GLU A 13 -6.46 18.95 12.92
C GLU A 13 -7.04 17.59 13.36
N THR A 14 -8.37 17.49 13.40
CA THR A 14 -9.05 16.23 13.74
C THR A 14 -8.78 15.15 12.68
N LEU A 15 -8.78 15.53 11.40
CA LEU A 15 -8.43 14.61 10.30
C LEU A 15 -6.99 14.14 10.43
N LYS A 16 -6.04 15.04 10.68
CA LYS A 16 -4.63 14.70 10.89
C LYS A 16 -4.42 13.77 12.07
N GLU A 17 -5.12 14.03 13.19
CA GLU A 17 -5.08 13.17 14.36
C GLU A 17 -5.65 11.77 14.07
N ALA A 18 -6.78 11.70 13.36
CA ALA A 18 -7.39 10.43 12.94
C ALA A 18 -6.45 9.62 12.03
N LYS A 19 -5.83 10.27 11.04
CA LYS A 19 -4.87 9.60 10.15
C LYS A 19 -3.61 9.12 10.89
N ARG A 20 -3.11 9.86 11.87
CA ARG A 20 -1.97 9.42 12.68
C ARG A 20 -2.21 8.13 13.48
N ILE A 21 -3.46 7.80 13.75
CA ILE A 21 -3.86 6.53 14.36
C ILE A 21 -4.56 5.61 13.34
N GLU A 22 -4.30 5.85 12.08
CA GLU A 22 -4.61 5.01 10.92
C GLU A 22 -6.10 4.74 10.69
N PHE A 23 -6.97 5.71 10.99
CA PHE A 23 -8.37 5.64 10.58
C PHE A 23 -8.45 5.73 9.05
N PRO A 24 -9.04 4.74 8.35
CA PRO A 24 -9.22 4.79 6.90
C PRO A 24 -10.19 5.91 6.47
N ASP A 25 -9.98 6.45 5.28
CA ASP A 25 -10.80 7.55 4.75
C ASP A 25 -12.29 7.17 4.69
N ASN A 26 -12.63 5.94 4.31
CA ASN A 26 -14.01 5.44 4.27
C ASN A 26 -14.66 5.36 5.67
N VAL A 27 -13.88 5.08 6.71
CA VAL A 27 -14.38 5.04 8.10
C VAL A 27 -14.62 6.46 8.61
N ILE A 28 -13.68 7.38 8.33
CA ILE A 28 -13.84 8.80 8.68
C ILE A 28 -15.07 9.38 7.97
N ALA A 29 -15.22 9.12 6.68
CA ALA A 29 -16.37 9.55 5.88
C ALA A 29 -17.69 9.10 6.49
N ARG A 30 -17.81 7.81 6.82
CA ARG A 30 -19.00 7.25 7.46
C ARG A 30 -19.32 7.88 8.81
N MET A 31 -18.30 8.20 9.62
CA MET A 31 -18.48 8.78 10.95
C MET A 31 -18.88 10.26 10.90
N THR A 32 -18.37 10.97 9.90
CA THR A 32 -18.61 12.42 9.74
C THR A 32 -19.77 12.77 8.81
N GLY A 33 -20.40 11.76 8.17
CA GLY A 33 -21.48 11.97 7.20
C GLY A 33 -20.99 12.57 5.87
N LYS A 34 -19.71 12.50 5.58
CA LYS A 34 -19.08 12.94 4.33
C LYS A 34 -18.89 11.76 3.37
N THR A 35 -18.51 12.07 2.14
CA THR A 35 -18.05 11.07 1.17
C THR A 35 -16.56 10.77 1.34
N GLU A 36 -16.13 9.61 0.90
CA GLU A 36 -14.70 9.22 0.91
C GLU A 36 -13.86 10.18 0.05
N ASP A 37 -14.40 10.61 -1.10
CA ASP A 37 -13.73 11.58 -1.98
C ASP A 37 -13.53 12.95 -1.31
N GLU A 38 -14.49 13.41 -0.50
CA GLU A 38 -14.34 14.66 0.27
C GLU A 38 -13.21 14.53 1.30
N ILE A 39 -13.12 13.39 2.00
CA ILE A 39 -12.04 13.13 2.96
C ILE A 39 -10.68 13.06 2.24
N LYS A 40 -10.62 12.29 1.16
CA LYS A 40 -9.42 12.17 0.33
C LYS A 40 -8.94 13.53 -0.18
N LYS A 41 -9.86 14.35 -0.70
CA LYS A 41 -9.56 15.70 -1.18
C LYS A 41 -9.04 16.59 -0.05
N MET A 42 -9.75 16.64 1.09
CA MET A 42 -9.34 17.42 2.26
C MET A 42 -7.95 17.00 2.75
N ARG A 43 -7.68 15.69 2.77
CA ARG A 43 -6.38 15.11 3.15
C ARG A 43 -5.26 15.57 2.21
N LYS A 44 -5.43 15.38 0.90
CA LYS A 44 -4.42 15.74 -0.11
C LYS A 44 -4.16 17.25 -0.15
N GLU A 45 -5.19 18.09 -0.08
CA GLU A 45 -5.06 19.56 -0.05
C GLU A 45 -4.32 20.09 1.18
N ASN A 46 -4.35 19.36 2.28
CA ASN A 46 -3.66 19.74 3.53
C ASN A 46 -2.37 18.98 3.78
N GLY A 47 -1.84 18.26 2.76
CA GLY A 47 -0.58 17.53 2.86
C GLY A 47 -0.59 16.38 3.86
N ILE A 48 -1.78 15.84 4.19
CA ILE A 48 -1.92 14.67 5.03
C ILE A 48 -1.80 13.44 4.11
N VAL A 49 -0.59 13.02 3.86
CA VAL A 49 -0.25 11.90 2.97
C VAL A 49 0.48 10.81 3.73
N ALA A 50 0.34 9.58 3.27
CA ALA A 50 1.10 8.47 3.83
C ALA A 50 2.60 8.65 3.55
N ALA A 51 3.42 8.31 4.54
CA ALA A 51 4.84 8.14 4.40
C ALA A 51 5.16 6.66 4.69
N TYR A 52 6.19 6.13 4.09
CA TYR A 52 6.55 4.73 4.25
C TYR A 52 7.87 4.60 4.98
N LYS A 53 7.88 3.71 5.94
CA LYS A 53 9.04 3.36 6.75
C LYS A 53 9.57 1.99 6.36
N MET A 54 10.88 1.84 6.37
CA MET A 54 11.51 0.52 6.23
C MET A 54 11.30 -0.30 7.51
N VAL A 55 10.99 -1.58 7.35
CA VAL A 55 10.90 -2.50 8.49
C VAL A 55 12.31 -2.77 9.02
N ASP A 56 12.55 -2.41 10.27
CA ASP A 56 13.80 -2.74 10.95
C ASP A 56 13.78 -4.21 11.42
N THR A 57 14.51 -5.05 10.71
CA THR A 57 14.67 -6.48 11.06
C THR A 57 15.86 -6.75 11.94
N CYS A 58 16.62 -5.71 12.32
CA CYS A 58 17.85 -5.81 13.09
C CYS A 58 17.75 -5.27 14.53
N ALA A 59 16.53 -4.93 14.98
CA ALA A 59 16.27 -4.38 16.32
C ALA A 59 17.17 -3.18 16.67
N ALA A 60 17.47 -2.33 15.70
CA ALA A 60 18.37 -1.18 15.78
C ALA A 60 19.84 -1.51 16.17
N GLU A 61 20.25 -2.77 16.17
CA GLU A 61 21.64 -3.14 16.39
C GLU A 61 22.53 -2.82 15.17
N PHE A 62 21.95 -2.89 13.97
CA PHE A 62 22.59 -2.55 12.70
C PHE A 62 21.61 -1.79 11.83
N ALA A 63 22.10 -1.08 10.81
CA ALA A 63 21.25 -0.52 9.78
C ALA A 63 20.53 -1.64 9.03
N ALA A 64 19.19 -1.66 9.07
CA ALA A 64 18.41 -2.62 8.32
C ALA A 64 18.44 -2.26 6.84
N GLU A 65 18.71 -3.26 5.98
CA GLU A 65 18.61 -3.16 4.53
C GLU A 65 17.58 -4.20 4.07
N THR A 66 16.30 -3.84 4.20
CA THR A 66 15.20 -4.74 3.82
C THR A 66 14.36 -4.12 2.71
N PRO A 67 13.75 -4.93 1.82
CA PRO A 67 12.82 -4.40 0.82
C PRO A 67 11.43 -4.09 1.39
N TYR A 68 11.24 -4.20 2.71
CA TYR A 68 9.96 -4.17 3.40
C TYR A 68 9.59 -2.77 3.85
N TYR A 69 8.40 -2.31 3.46
CA TYR A 69 7.86 -1.01 3.83
C TYR A 69 6.47 -1.14 4.44
N TYR A 70 6.15 -0.22 5.34
CA TYR A 70 4.82 -0.04 5.92
C TYR A 70 4.49 1.45 5.99
N SER A 71 3.20 1.80 5.91
CA SER A 71 2.76 3.18 5.97
C SER A 71 2.70 3.74 7.39
N CYS A 72 2.81 5.04 7.48
CA CYS A 72 2.52 5.82 8.66
C CYS A 72 2.13 7.25 8.26
N PHE A 73 1.50 8.00 9.17
CA PHE A 73 1.17 9.40 8.95
C PHE A 73 1.95 10.31 9.90
N GLY A 74 2.51 11.39 9.37
CA GLY A 74 3.22 12.41 10.17
C GLY A 74 4.70 12.14 10.38
N SER A 75 5.33 11.29 9.58
CA SER A 75 6.77 11.06 9.56
C SER A 75 7.38 11.32 8.17
N GLN A 76 8.69 11.24 8.09
CA GLN A 76 9.40 11.32 6.82
C GLN A 76 9.34 9.99 6.07
N ASN A 77 9.29 10.07 4.74
CA ASN A 77 9.33 8.90 3.87
C ASN A 77 10.76 8.34 3.80
N GLU A 78 10.89 7.03 3.93
CA GLU A 78 12.16 6.29 3.86
C GLU A 78 12.28 5.43 2.60
N VAL A 79 11.33 5.53 1.69
CA VAL A 79 11.40 4.78 0.42
C VAL A 79 12.64 5.22 -0.35
N ALA A 80 13.47 4.24 -0.71
CA ALA A 80 14.67 4.49 -1.49
C ALA A 80 14.36 5.19 -2.82
N GLU A 81 15.27 6.08 -3.23
CA GLU A 81 15.15 6.77 -4.50
C GLU A 81 15.02 5.81 -5.69
N THR A 82 14.40 6.31 -6.74
CA THR A 82 14.10 5.55 -7.95
C THR A 82 15.39 5.08 -8.62
N SER A 83 15.46 3.82 -8.99
CA SER A 83 16.60 3.22 -9.71
C SER A 83 16.79 3.75 -11.15
N GLY A 84 15.87 4.59 -11.64
CA GLY A 84 15.82 5.02 -13.05
C GLY A 84 15.25 3.97 -14.00
N LYS A 85 14.91 2.79 -13.50
CA LYS A 85 14.24 1.73 -14.25
C LYS A 85 12.74 2.02 -14.37
N LYS A 86 12.09 1.40 -15.35
CA LYS A 86 10.63 1.29 -15.36
C LYS A 86 10.16 0.45 -14.19
N LYS A 87 9.03 0.82 -13.62
CA LYS A 87 8.46 0.18 -12.44
C LYS A 87 7.19 -0.58 -12.75
N VAL A 88 7.03 -1.74 -12.14
CA VAL A 88 5.77 -2.49 -12.18
C VAL A 88 5.30 -2.82 -10.78
N LEU A 89 4.03 -2.55 -10.53
CA LEU A 89 3.33 -2.87 -9.29
C LEU A 89 2.61 -4.20 -9.46
N VAL A 90 2.87 -5.16 -8.58
CA VAL A 90 2.16 -6.46 -8.53
C VAL A 90 1.32 -6.50 -7.27
N LEU A 91 -0.01 -6.58 -7.45
CA LEU A 91 -0.92 -6.70 -6.32
C LEU A 91 -1.06 -8.16 -5.91
N GLY A 92 -0.71 -8.45 -4.66
CA GLY A 92 -0.89 -9.75 -4.04
C GLY A 92 -2.36 -10.09 -3.77
N SER A 93 -2.59 -11.29 -3.30
CA SER A 93 -3.94 -11.81 -3.04
C SER A 93 -4.47 -11.51 -1.63
N GLY A 94 -3.61 -11.00 -0.74
CA GLY A 94 -3.95 -10.87 0.66
C GLY A 94 -4.14 -12.24 1.34
N PRO A 95 -4.98 -12.33 2.38
CA PRO A 95 -5.33 -13.60 3.00
C PRO A 95 -6.09 -14.49 2.02
N ILE A 96 -5.56 -15.69 1.79
CA ILE A 96 -6.12 -16.67 0.87
C ILE A 96 -6.55 -17.95 1.62
N ARG A 97 -7.44 -18.73 1.00
CA ARG A 97 -7.85 -20.02 1.53
C ARG A 97 -6.78 -21.08 1.28
N ILE A 98 -6.75 -22.11 2.11
CA ILE A 98 -5.90 -23.29 1.87
C ILE A 98 -6.13 -23.83 0.46
N GLY A 99 -5.05 -24.06 -0.28
CA GLY A 99 -5.05 -24.54 -1.66
C GLY A 99 -5.06 -23.46 -2.73
N GLN A 100 -5.28 -22.19 -2.40
CA GLN A 100 -5.24 -21.08 -3.37
C GLN A 100 -3.84 -20.48 -3.58
N GLY A 101 -2.87 -20.81 -2.72
CA GLY A 101 -1.49 -20.31 -2.84
C GLY A 101 -0.84 -20.63 -4.18
N ILE A 102 -1.08 -21.85 -4.71
CA ILE A 102 -0.55 -22.26 -6.00
C ILE A 102 -1.10 -21.39 -7.14
N GLU A 103 -2.37 -21.00 -7.06
CA GLU A 103 -3.00 -20.22 -8.11
C GLU A 103 -2.59 -18.74 -8.06
N PHE A 104 -2.62 -18.12 -6.88
CA PHE A 104 -2.44 -16.67 -6.76
C PHE A 104 -1.01 -16.30 -6.40
N ASP A 105 -0.48 -16.85 -5.33
CA ASP A 105 0.84 -16.48 -4.83
C ASP A 105 1.95 -16.90 -5.80
N PHE A 106 1.88 -18.14 -6.28
CA PHE A 106 2.82 -18.65 -7.30
C PHE A 106 2.80 -17.78 -8.57
N CYS A 107 1.63 -17.39 -9.07
CA CYS A 107 1.52 -16.53 -10.24
C CYS A 107 2.08 -15.13 -9.97
N SER A 108 1.88 -14.58 -8.77
CA SER A 108 2.44 -13.29 -8.38
C SER A 108 3.97 -13.33 -8.36
N VAL A 109 4.57 -14.38 -7.79
CA VAL A 109 6.04 -14.59 -7.79
C VAL A 109 6.58 -14.69 -9.22
N HIS A 110 6.00 -15.54 -10.05
CA HIS A 110 6.44 -15.72 -11.43
C HIS A 110 6.28 -14.47 -12.29
N SER A 111 5.20 -13.71 -12.07
CA SER A 111 5.00 -12.41 -12.71
C SER A 111 6.11 -11.44 -12.34
N THR A 112 6.42 -11.33 -11.05
CA THR A 112 7.49 -10.48 -10.53
C THR A 112 8.84 -10.85 -11.14
N TRP A 113 9.20 -12.12 -11.14
CA TRP A 113 10.43 -12.56 -11.76
C TRP A 113 10.51 -12.32 -13.28
N ALA A 114 9.39 -12.45 -13.99
CA ALA A 114 9.35 -12.15 -15.41
C ALA A 114 9.68 -10.68 -15.68
N PHE A 115 9.07 -9.75 -14.94
CA PHE A 115 9.34 -8.31 -15.07
C PHE A 115 10.77 -7.95 -14.62
N SER A 116 11.28 -8.56 -13.55
CA SER A 116 12.65 -8.36 -13.10
C SER A 116 13.67 -8.77 -14.17
N LYS A 117 13.44 -9.90 -14.86
CA LYS A 117 14.28 -10.35 -15.99
C LYS A 117 14.28 -9.40 -17.18
N GLU A 118 13.16 -8.69 -17.40
CA GLU A 118 13.03 -7.65 -18.44
C GLU A 118 13.59 -6.30 -18.00
N GLY A 119 14.19 -6.22 -16.80
CA GLY A 119 14.86 -5.04 -16.29
C GLY A 119 13.96 -4.02 -15.60
N TYR A 120 12.74 -4.39 -15.24
CA TYR A 120 11.88 -3.53 -14.43
C TYR A 120 12.28 -3.56 -12.95
N GLU A 121 12.06 -2.47 -12.26
CA GLU A 121 12.00 -2.45 -10.80
C GLU A 121 10.63 -3.00 -10.38
N THR A 122 10.64 -4.03 -9.55
CA THR A 122 9.43 -4.77 -9.19
C THR A 122 8.98 -4.39 -7.78
N ILE A 123 7.69 -4.11 -7.64
CA ILE A 123 7.06 -3.68 -6.38
C ILE A 123 5.89 -4.61 -6.10
N ILE A 124 5.88 -5.26 -4.94
CA ILE A 124 4.75 -6.06 -4.48
C ILE A 124 3.99 -5.30 -3.39
N VAL A 125 2.67 -5.38 -3.42
CA VAL A 125 1.79 -4.97 -2.31
C VAL A 125 1.03 -6.18 -1.83
N ASN A 126 1.23 -6.56 -0.57
CA ASN A 126 0.50 -7.67 0.05
C ASN A 126 0.45 -7.47 1.57
N ASN A 127 -0.64 -7.90 2.18
CA ASN A 127 -0.80 -7.88 3.64
C ASN A 127 -0.71 -9.27 4.30
N ASN A 128 -0.30 -10.29 3.54
CA ASN A 128 -0.06 -11.63 4.06
C ASN A 128 1.45 -11.86 4.22
N PRO A 129 2.00 -11.86 5.44
CA PRO A 129 3.44 -12.03 5.64
C PRO A 129 3.90 -13.50 5.54
N GLU A 130 2.98 -14.45 5.50
CA GLU A 130 3.23 -15.89 5.54
C GLU A 130 3.14 -16.52 4.13
N THR A 131 3.61 -15.85 3.10
CA THR A 131 3.53 -16.34 1.72
C THR A 131 4.79 -16.04 0.93
N VAL A 132 5.10 -16.85 -0.10
CA VAL A 132 6.35 -16.77 -0.85
C VAL A 132 6.52 -15.42 -1.58
N SER A 133 5.43 -14.82 -2.08
CA SER A 133 5.51 -13.49 -2.73
C SER A 133 6.00 -12.38 -1.80
N THR A 134 5.97 -12.60 -0.49
CA THR A 134 6.45 -11.65 0.51
C THR A 134 7.85 -11.98 1.06
N ASP A 135 8.53 -12.95 0.48
CA ASP A 135 9.94 -13.21 0.81
C ASP A 135 10.85 -12.09 0.28
N PHE A 136 11.92 -11.81 1.03
CA PHE A 136 12.81 -10.66 0.81
C PHE A 136 13.55 -10.65 -0.53
N ASP A 137 13.64 -11.78 -1.20
CA ASP A 137 14.38 -11.97 -2.46
C ASP A 137 13.47 -12.06 -3.70
N ILE A 138 12.18 -11.82 -3.55
CA ILE A 138 11.21 -11.93 -4.65
C ILE A 138 11.08 -10.64 -5.45
N ALA A 139 11.00 -9.50 -4.77
CA ALA A 139 10.82 -8.19 -5.39
C ALA A 139 11.84 -7.16 -4.90
N ASP A 140 12.07 -6.09 -5.67
CA ASP A 140 12.95 -5.00 -5.25
C ASP A 140 12.35 -4.23 -4.07
N LYS A 141 11.01 -4.13 -4.00
CA LYS A 141 10.28 -3.50 -2.88
C LYS A 141 9.00 -4.27 -2.56
N LEU A 142 8.68 -4.34 -1.27
CA LEU A 142 7.47 -4.95 -0.78
C LEU A 142 6.80 -4.04 0.25
N TYR A 143 5.54 -3.70 -0.02
CA TYR A 143 4.69 -2.94 0.86
C TYR A 143 3.73 -3.86 1.61
N PHE A 144 3.89 -3.93 2.93
CA PHE A 144 2.97 -4.62 3.83
C PHE A 144 1.78 -3.71 4.12
N GLU A 145 0.84 -3.64 3.17
CA GLU A 145 -0.30 -2.75 3.24
C GLU A 145 -1.60 -3.49 2.95
N PRO A 146 -2.71 -3.03 3.52
CA PRO A 146 -4.02 -3.52 3.13
C PRO A 146 -4.27 -3.32 1.63
N LEU A 147 -4.91 -4.30 1.01
CA LEU A 147 -5.30 -4.21 -0.41
C LEU A 147 -6.62 -3.42 -0.54
N THR A 148 -6.57 -2.15 -0.14
CA THR A 148 -7.68 -1.18 -0.30
C THR A 148 -7.32 -0.14 -1.36
N ALA A 149 -8.32 0.58 -1.87
CA ALA A 149 -8.10 1.64 -2.85
C ALA A 149 -7.20 2.75 -2.26
N GLU A 150 -7.45 3.18 -1.03
CA GLU A 150 -6.69 4.22 -0.35
C GLU A 150 -5.20 3.88 -0.22
N ASP A 151 -4.90 2.66 0.25
CA ASP A 151 -3.52 2.24 0.51
C ASP A 151 -2.76 2.03 -0.79
N VAL A 152 -3.37 1.36 -1.77
CA VAL A 152 -2.74 1.12 -3.08
C VAL A 152 -2.53 2.41 -3.85
N GLU A 153 -3.49 3.34 -3.86
CA GLU A 153 -3.33 4.66 -4.47
C GLU A 153 -2.20 5.46 -3.82
N SER A 154 -2.05 5.37 -2.49
CA SER A 154 -0.96 6.05 -1.76
C SER A 154 0.41 5.52 -2.19
N ILE A 155 0.53 4.21 -2.46
CA ILE A 155 1.75 3.61 -2.99
C ILE A 155 2.00 4.06 -4.43
N VAL A 156 0.96 4.09 -5.28
CA VAL A 156 1.05 4.58 -6.65
C VAL A 156 1.49 6.05 -6.70
N ASP A 157 0.96 6.89 -5.81
CA ASP A 157 1.35 8.32 -5.71
C ASP A 157 2.85 8.50 -5.42
N ILE A 158 3.46 7.61 -4.63
CA ILE A 158 4.88 7.67 -4.26
C ILE A 158 5.78 7.00 -5.30
N GLU A 159 5.45 5.77 -5.67
CA GLU A 159 6.29 4.96 -6.56
C GLU A 159 6.15 5.33 -8.03
N LYS A 160 5.00 5.83 -8.45
CA LYS A 160 4.67 6.20 -9.84
C LYS A 160 5.01 5.06 -10.82
N PRO A 161 4.45 3.87 -10.64
CA PRO A 161 4.75 2.74 -11.50
C PRO A 161 4.26 2.98 -12.93
N ASP A 162 4.97 2.43 -13.93
CA ASP A 162 4.58 2.47 -15.34
C ASP A 162 3.38 1.55 -15.64
N GLY A 163 3.12 0.57 -14.77
CA GLY A 163 1.99 -0.34 -14.91
C GLY A 163 1.75 -1.15 -13.66
N ALA A 164 0.56 -1.77 -13.59
CA ALA A 164 0.17 -2.65 -12.49
C ALA A 164 -0.39 -3.98 -12.98
N VAL A 165 0.00 -5.05 -12.30
CA VAL A 165 -0.52 -6.40 -12.49
C VAL A 165 -1.54 -6.70 -11.40
N VAL A 166 -2.81 -6.85 -11.78
CA VAL A 166 -3.92 -7.04 -10.83
C VAL A 166 -4.52 -8.43 -10.85
N GLN A 167 -4.34 -9.18 -11.95
CA GLN A 167 -5.03 -10.46 -12.16
C GLN A 167 -4.61 -11.54 -11.17
N PHE A 168 -3.33 -11.64 -10.86
CA PHE A 168 -2.78 -12.72 -10.03
C PHE A 168 -3.08 -12.56 -8.53
N GLY A 169 -3.50 -11.39 -8.10
CA GLY A 169 -4.00 -11.15 -6.74
C GLY A 169 -5.44 -11.64 -6.50
N GLY A 170 -6.02 -12.37 -7.45
CA GLY A 170 -7.37 -12.91 -7.35
C GLY A 170 -8.44 -11.83 -7.23
N GLN A 171 -9.57 -12.17 -6.62
CA GLN A 171 -10.71 -11.25 -6.50
C GLN A 171 -10.39 -9.99 -5.70
N THR A 172 -9.48 -10.06 -4.75
CA THR A 172 -9.07 -8.91 -3.93
C THR A 172 -8.42 -7.85 -4.80
N ALA A 173 -7.41 -8.21 -5.58
CA ALA A 173 -6.72 -7.28 -6.47
C ALA A 173 -7.59 -6.84 -7.65
N ILE A 174 -8.37 -7.75 -8.25
CA ILE A 174 -9.25 -7.42 -9.39
C ILE A 174 -10.29 -6.35 -9.02
N LYS A 175 -10.81 -6.35 -7.80
CA LYS A 175 -11.75 -5.31 -7.32
C LYS A 175 -11.13 -3.91 -7.31
N LEU A 176 -9.82 -3.79 -7.19
CA LEU A 176 -9.12 -2.52 -7.21
C LEU A 176 -8.91 -1.95 -8.62
N THR A 177 -9.15 -2.75 -9.67
CA THR A 177 -8.92 -2.33 -11.07
C THR A 177 -9.67 -1.05 -11.41
N LEU A 178 -10.92 -0.90 -10.96
CA LEU A 178 -11.71 0.31 -11.24
C LEU A 178 -11.16 1.54 -10.56
N SER A 179 -10.59 1.41 -9.36
CA SER A 179 -9.93 2.51 -8.66
C SER A 179 -8.59 2.87 -9.30
N LEU A 180 -7.87 1.87 -9.82
CA LEU A 180 -6.55 2.05 -10.42
C LEU A 180 -6.59 2.57 -11.87
N ILE A 181 -7.67 2.34 -12.62
CA ILE A 181 -7.77 2.72 -14.03
C ILE A 181 -7.82 4.24 -14.25
N HIS A 182 -8.02 5.01 -13.20
CA HIS A 182 -8.09 6.47 -13.21
C HIS A 182 -6.89 7.15 -12.55
N ILE A 183 -5.85 6.39 -12.24
CA ILE A 183 -4.62 6.88 -11.60
C ILE A 183 -3.56 7.24 -12.65
#